data_3b98f134765cb6c803931697bc3cad03
#
_entry.id   3b98f134765cb6c803931697bc3cad03
#
_cell.length_a   1.000
_cell.length_b   1.000
_cell.length_c   1.000
_cell.angle_alpha   90.00
_cell.angle_beta   90.00
_cell.angle_gamma   90.00
#
_symmetry.space_group_name_H-M   'P 1'
#
loop_
_entity.id
_entity.type
_entity.pdbx_description
1 polymer ?
#
loop_
_entity_poly.entity_id
_entity_poly.type
_entity_poly.pdbx_seq_one_letter_code
_entity_poly.pdbx_strand_id
1 'polypeptide(L)'
;MQCSLKMRKEASNPESNYQDGQWNLVHLKFLTDFMEETGLSTASVAELVGVSRQAVYCWFKKDDVRMSVIYKLFEAYGYRIEFDLIKERPTEGEPAMVEMKVEREKKSGKKLEFLASALKRYNINREEIQPKMGIGTTTIYYWLSHDDVFISYIYQLAEVAGLKVSIKITPDKNTK
;
A
#
# COMPACT_ATOMS: atom_id res chain seq x y z
N MET A 1 25.37 -39.19 4.86
CA MET A 1 24.07 -38.48 4.85
C MET A 1 24.35 -36.99 4.74
N GLN A 2 24.26 -36.44 3.50
CA GLN A 2 24.46 -35.00 3.27
C GLN A 2 23.11 -34.29 3.40
N CYS A 3 23.01 -33.41 4.38
CA CYS A 3 21.85 -32.58 4.58
C CYS A 3 21.95 -31.36 3.65
N SER A 4 21.15 -31.33 2.56
CA SER A 4 21.05 -30.19 1.65
C SER A 4 20.46 -29.00 2.38
N LEU A 5 21.28 -28.01 2.72
CA LEU A 5 20.83 -26.66 3.07
C LEU A 5 20.25 -25.99 1.84
N LYS A 6 18.92 -25.93 1.75
CA LYS A 6 18.22 -25.05 0.82
C LYS A 6 18.63 -23.62 1.12
N MET A 7 19.30 -22.97 0.17
CA MET A 7 19.56 -21.54 0.17
C MET A 7 18.26 -20.78 0.38
N ARG A 8 18.14 -20.11 1.53
CA ARG A 8 17.18 -19.01 1.68
C ARG A 8 17.62 -17.94 0.69
N LYS A 9 16.72 -17.55 -0.21
CA LYS A 9 16.88 -16.34 -1.02
C LYS A 9 17.20 -15.21 -0.05
N GLU A 10 18.34 -14.56 -0.27
CA GLU A 10 18.80 -13.40 0.47
C GLU A 10 17.69 -12.36 0.43
N ALA A 11 17.11 -12.08 1.59
CA ALA A 11 16.30 -10.91 1.78
C ALA A 11 17.20 -9.71 1.48
N SER A 12 16.78 -8.85 0.56
CA SER A 12 17.48 -7.62 0.20
C SER A 12 17.97 -6.92 1.47
N ASN A 13 19.27 -6.63 1.50
CA ASN A 13 19.96 -6.04 2.65
C ASN A 13 19.24 -4.74 3.07
N PRO A 14 18.72 -4.64 4.29
CA PRO A 14 17.96 -3.47 4.74
C PRO A 14 18.82 -2.19 4.87
N GLU A 15 20.13 -2.26 4.67
CA GLU A 15 21.01 -1.10 4.65
C GLU A 15 20.98 -0.34 3.32
N SER A 16 20.37 -0.94 2.26
CA SER A 16 20.32 -0.35 0.92
C SER A 16 19.27 0.75 0.74
N ASN A 17 18.33 0.90 1.65
CA ASN A 17 17.24 1.86 1.52
C ASN A 17 17.57 3.27 2.06
N TYR A 18 18.75 3.47 2.64
CA TYR A 18 19.21 4.77 3.13
C TYR A 18 20.56 5.12 2.51
N GLN A 19 20.55 6.06 1.57
CA GLN A 19 21.76 6.55 0.90
C GLN A 19 21.79 8.09 0.93
N ASP A 20 22.97 8.67 1.18
CA ASP A 20 23.22 10.12 1.16
C ASP A 20 22.25 10.97 2.01
N GLY A 21 21.83 10.45 3.16
CA GLY A 21 20.90 11.14 4.05
C GLY A 21 19.44 11.02 3.68
N GLN A 22 19.10 10.26 2.64
CA GLN A 22 17.73 10.06 2.16
C GLN A 22 17.36 8.57 2.10
N TRP A 23 16.06 8.30 2.32
CA TRP A 23 15.48 6.98 2.14
C TRP A 23 15.16 6.73 0.67
N ASN A 24 15.65 5.63 0.11
CA ASN A 24 15.24 5.16 -1.22
C ASN A 24 13.96 4.31 -1.07
N LEU A 25 12.82 4.98 -1.04
CA LEU A 25 11.52 4.36 -0.81
C LEU A 25 10.73 4.22 -2.12
N VAL A 26 10.06 3.09 -2.26
CA VAL A 26 9.10 2.81 -3.35
C VAL A 26 7.67 2.86 -2.81
N HIS A 27 7.40 2.10 -1.74
CA HIS A 27 6.06 1.95 -1.18
C HIS A 27 5.66 3.11 -0.27
N LEU A 28 6.61 3.66 0.50
CA LEU A 28 6.37 4.73 1.47
C LEU A 28 6.84 6.11 0.99
N LYS A 29 7.19 6.27 -0.29
CA LYS A 29 7.61 7.58 -0.83
C LYS A 29 6.53 8.65 -0.60
N PHE A 30 5.26 8.36 -0.83
CA PHE A 30 4.16 9.29 -0.58
C PHE A 30 4.09 9.78 0.87
N LEU A 31 4.51 8.94 1.83
CA LEU A 31 4.51 9.29 3.25
C LEU A 31 5.66 10.27 3.57
N THR A 32 6.85 10.04 3.03
CA THR A 32 7.96 10.99 3.19
C THR A 32 7.68 12.32 2.49
N ASP A 33 7.12 12.30 1.29
CA ASP A 33 6.72 13.52 0.57
C ASP A 33 5.69 14.31 1.40
N PHE A 34 4.69 13.64 1.96
CA PHE A 34 3.70 14.27 2.84
C PHE A 34 4.32 14.84 4.12
N MET A 35 5.27 14.12 4.74
CA MET A 35 5.98 14.60 5.93
C MET A 35 6.82 15.85 5.63
N GLU A 36 7.49 15.90 4.47
CA GLU A 36 8.24 17.08 4.03
C GLU A 36 7.33 18.28 3.80
N GLU A 37 6.22 18.09 3.06
CA GLU A 37 5.25 19.16 2.77
C GLU A 37 4.60 19.74 4.03
N THR A 38 4.34 18.91 5.03
CA THR A 38 3.66 19.30 6.27
C THR A 38 4.59 19.64 7.42
N GLY A 39 5.90 19.43 7.26
CA GLY A 39 6.90 19.61 8.33
C GLY A 39 6.78 18.56 9.46
N LEU A 40 6.13 17.44 9.22
CA LEU A 40 5.98 16.35 10.19
C LEU A 40 7.31 15.64 10.42
N SER A 41 7.74 15.57 11.67
CA SER A 41 8.90 14.77 12.07
C SER A 41 8.51 13.32 12.36
N THR A 42 9.48 12.40 12.31
CA THR A 42 9.29 11.01 12.76
C THR A 42 8.80 10.90 14.19
N ALA A 43 9.18 11.87 15.04
CA ALA A 43 8.70 11.95 16.42
C ALA A 43 7.21 12.27 16.49
N SER A 44 6.75 13.25 15.69
CA SER A 44 5.34 13.63 15.61
C SER A 44 4.49 12.48 15.04
N VAL A 45 4.98 11.80 14.01
CA VAL A 45 4.32 10.60 13.46
C VAL A 45 4.17 9.51 14.53
N ALA A 46 5.23 9.23 15.28
CA ALA A 46 5.21 8.22 16.34
C ALA A 46 4.16 8.56 17.42
N GLU A 47 4.08 9.81 17.83
CA GLU A 47 3.12 10.31 18.82
C GLU A 47 1.67 10.20 18.30
N LEU A 48 1.39 10.67 17.07
CA LEU A 48 0.06 10.63 16.46
C LEU A 48 -0.49 9.19 16.34
N VAL A 49 0.37 8.25 16.00
CA VAL A 49 -0.05 6.84 15.82
C VAL A 49 0.01 6.05 17.14
N GLY A 50 0.74 6.55 18.13
CA GLY A 50 0.93 5.88 19.43
C GLY A 50 1.93 4.74 19.36
N VAL A 51 3.04 4.92 18.62
CA VAL A 51 4.14 3.95 18.51
C VAL A 51 5.47 4.59 18.92
N SER A 52 6.51 3.77 19.06
CA SER A 52 7.86 4.30 19.31
C SER A 52 8.47 4.92 18.04
N ARG A 53 9.39 5.90 18.21
CA ARG A 53 10.18 6.45 17.09
C ARG A 53 10.95 5.36 16.34
N GLN A 54 11.43 4.35 17.06
CA GLN A 54 12.13 3.22 16.48
C GLN A 54 11.22 2.40 15.56
N ALA A 55 9.93 2.28 15.89
CA ALA A 55 8.95 1.62 15.01
C ALA A 55 8.79 2.39 13.70
N VAL A 56 8.66 3.71 13.74
CA VAL A 56 8.58 4.56 12.54
C VAL A 56 9.85 4.43 11.68
N TYR A 57 11.02 4.45 12.31
CA TYR A 57 12.28 4.20 11.63
C TYR A 57 12.31 2.83 10.93
N CYS A 58 11.78 1.78 11.60
CA CYS A 58 11.68 0.46 11.01
C CYS A 58 10.76 0.39 9.80
N TRP A 59 9.69 1.22 9.73
CA TRP A 59 8.83 1.29 8.56
C TRP A 59 9.62 1.77 7.34
N PHE A 60 10.36 2.87 7.48
CA PHE A 60 11.18 3.39 6.39
C PHE A 60 12.32 2.45 6.03
N LYS A 61 13.00 1.85 7.01
CA LYS A 61 14.07 0.87 6.75
C LYS A 61 13.55 -0.33 5.95
N LYS A 62 12.32 -0.78 6.19
CA LYS A 62 11.70 -1.91 5.50
C LYS A 62 10.90 -1.49 4.25
N ASP A 63 10.70 -0.21 4.04
CA ASP A 63 9.78 0.37 3.06
C ASP A 63 8.39 -0.27 3.15
N ASP A 64 7.91 -0.51 4.37
CA ASP A 64 6.67 -1.26 4.59
C ASP A 64 6.00 -0.92 5.93
N VAL A 65 4.67 -0.79 5.90
CA VAL A 65 3.82 -0.56 7.06
C VAL A 65 2.40 -1.06 6.80
N ARG A 66 1.65 -1.34 7.86
CA ARG A 66 0.25 -1.77 7.72
C ARG A 66 -0.64 -0.62 7.26
N MET A 67 -1.61 -0.94 6.39
CA MET A 67 -2.59 0.01 5.88
C MET A 67 -3.39 0.67 7.02
N SER A 68 -3.73 -0.09 8.07
CA SER A 68 -4.43 0.44 9.25
C SER A 68 -3.65 1.57 9.94
N VAL A 69 -2.33 1.48 9.97
CA VAL A 69 -1.45 2.50 10.55
C VAL A 69 -1.42 3.76 9.68
N ILE A 70 -1.37 3.60 8.35
CA ILE A 70 -1.42 4.71 7.39
C ILE A 70 -2.73 5.48 7.57
N TYR A 71 -3.87 4.80 7.53
CA TYR A 71 -5.18 5.45 7.71
C TYR A 71 -5.27 6.19 9.05
N LYS A 72 -4.81 5.56 10.15
CA LYS A 72 -4.79 6.19 11.48
C LYS A 72 -3.94 7.46 11.51
N LEU A 73 -2.76 7.46 10.86
CA LEU A 73 -1.88 8.62 10.79
C LEU A 73 -2.56 9.79 10.07
N PHE A 74 -3.11 9.56 8.88
CA PHE A 74 -3.73 10.63 8.10
C PHE A 74 -4.99 11.17 8.79
N GLU A 75 -5.83 10.30 9.35
CA GLU A 75 -7.00 10.69 10.13
C GLU A 75 -6.60 11.55 11.35
N ALA A 76 -5.61 11.13 12.13
CA ALA A 76 -5.11 11.86 13.30
C ALA A 76 -4.52 13.23 12.94
N TYR A 77 -3.98 13.37 11.74
CA TYR A 77 -3.45 14.64 11.23
C TYR A 77 -4.49 15.51 10.51
N GLY A 78 -5.74 15.06 10.42
CA GLY A 78 -6.83 15.79 9.77
C GLY A 78 -6.82 15.70 8.24
N TYR A 79 -6.30 14.62 7.69
CA TYR A 79 -6.31 14.34 6.26
C TYR A 79 -7.04 13.03 5.97
N ARG A 80 -7.60 12.96 4.77
CA ARG A 80 -8.13 11.74 4.19
C ARG A 80 -7.15 11.19 3.16
N ILE A 81 -6.81 9.92 3.26
CA ILE A 81 -6.06 9.20 2.25
C ILE A 81 -6.97 8.18 1.56
N GLU A 82 -6.91 8.14 0.24
CA GLU A 82 -7.65 7.19 -0.59
C GLU A 82 -6.67 6.44 -1.48
N PHE A 83 -6.79 5.12 -1.50
CA PHE A 83 -6.04 4.25 -2.39
C PHE A 83 -6.96 3.72 -3.49
N ASP A 84 -6.42 3.53 -4.69
CA ASP A 84 -7.08 2.79 -5.77
C ASP A 84 -6.03 2.01 -6.58
N LEU A 85 -6.48 0.97 -7.28
CA LEU A 85 -5.69 0.23 -8.24
C LEU A 85 -6.23 0.57 -9.63
N ILE A 86 -5.36 1.12 -10.49
CA ILE A 86 -5.74 1.61 -11.82
C ILE A 86 -4.87 0.93 -12.90
N LYS A 87 -5.43 0.72 -14.09
CA LYS A 87 -4.61 0.37 -15.26
C LYS A 87 -3.80 1.60 -15.69
N GLU A 88 -2.57 1.37 -16.11
CA GLU A 88 -1.87 2.39 -16.89
C GLU A 88 -2.73 2.72 -18.12
N ARG A 89 -2.86 4.03 -18.42
CA ARG A 89 -3.52 4.41 -19.66
C ARG A 89 -2.76 3.76 -20.81
N PRO A 90 -3.48 3.15 -21.80
CA PRO A 90 -2.81 2.65 -22.97
C PRO A 90 -2.05 3.80 -23.64
N THR A 91 -0.81 3.56 -24.01
CA THR A 91 -0.08 4.40 -24.95
C THR A 91 -0.94 4.54 -26.21
N GLU A 92 -1.02 5.77 -26.76
CA GLU A 92 -1.86 6.14 -27.90
C GLU A 92 -2.05 5.02 -28.93
N GLY A 93 -3.29 4.57 -29.11
CA GLY A 93 -3.64 3.56 -30.11
C GLY A 93 -4.66 2.51 -29.72
N GLU A 94 -4.92 2.29 -28.44
CA GLU A 94 -6.05 1.42 -28.05
C GLU A 94 -7.35 2.23 -27.93
N PRO A 95 -8.49 1.69 -28.44
CA PRO A 95 -9.77 2.38 -28.35
C PRO A 95 -10.09 2.62 -26.88
N ALA A 96 -10.41 3.87 -26.54
CA ALA A 96 -10.85 4.27 -25.21
C ALA A 96 -11.95 3.32 -24.75
N MET A 97 -11.63 2.42 -23.82
CA MET A 97 -12.65 1.63 -23.15
C MET A 97 -13.59 2.60 -22.46
N VAL A 98 -14.86 2.48 -22.83
CA VAL A 98 -16.00 3.20 -22.30
C VAL A 98 -15.78 3.49 -20.83
N GLU A 99 -15.80 4.78 -20.43
CA GLU A 99 -15.91 5.19 -19.03
C GLU A 99 -17.17 4.51 -18.46
N MET A 100 -16.98 3.33 -17.87
CA MET A 100 -18.02 2.78 -17.03
C MET A 100 -18.18 3.79 -15.91
N LYS A 101 -19.32 4.51 -15.90
CA LYS A 101 -19.78 5.26 -14.75
C LYS A 101 -19.71 4.32 -13.56
N VAL A 102 -18.65 4.48 -12.76
CA VAL A 102 -18.56 3.81 -11.47
C VAL A 102 -19.69 4.43 -10.65
N GLU A 103 -20.81 3.71 -10.56
CA GLU A 103 -21.83 4.02 -9.56
C GLU A 103 -21.07 4.13 -8.25
N ARG A 104 -21.23 5.28 -7.58
CA ARG A 104 -20.64 5.52 -6.27
C ARG A 104 -21.29 4.54 -5.31
N GLU A 105 -20.73 3.33 -5.23
CA GLU A 105 -21.10 2.37 -4.19
C GLU A 105 -20.96 3.09 -2.85
N LYS A 106 -21.96 2.98 -2.00
CA LYS A 106 -21.94 3.55 -0.65
C LYS A 106 -20.67 3.09 0.02
N LYS A 107 -19.76 4.03 0.36
CA LYS A 107 -18.50 3.71 1.03
C LYS A 107 -18.82 2.92 2.30
N SER A 108 -18.42 1.65 2.36
CA SER A 108 -18.71 0.74 3.47
C SER A 108 -17.93 1.07 4.74
N GLY A 109 -17.02 2.04 4.68
CA GLY A 109 -16.13 2.42 5.77
C GLY A 109 -14.93 1.46 5.95
N LYS A 110 -14.82 0.44 5.12
CA LYS A 110 -13.68 -0.49 5.15
C LYS A 110 -12.46 0.10 4.45
N LYS A 111 -11.29 -0.07 5.07
CA LYS A 111 -10.00 0.44 4.56
C LYS A 111 -9.56 -0.23 3.27
N LEU A 112 -9.85 -1.53 3.11
CA LEU A 112 -9.50 -2.34 1.94
C LEU A 112 -10.63 -2.49 0.92
N GLU A 113 -11.66 -1.63 0.97
CA GLU A 113 -12.75 -1.64 -0.01
C GLU A 113 -12.25 -1.40 -1.44
N PHE A 114 -11.25 -0.52 -1.61
CA PHE A 114 -10.62 -0.28 -2.91
C PHE A 114 -10.03 -1.56 -3.50
N LEU A 115 -9.42 -2.42 -2.66
CA LEU A 115 -8.85 -3.69 -3.10
C LEU A 115 -9.96 -4.66 -3.56
N ALA A 116 -11.03 -4.80 -2.77
CA ALA A 116 -12.17 -5.63 -3.13
C ALA A 116 -12.82 -5.15 -4.45
N SER A 117 -12.99 -3.83 -4.59
CA SER A 117 -13.53 -3.19 -5.79
C SER A 117 -12.63 -3.39 -7.00
N ALA A 118 -11.30 -3.29 -6.85
CA ALA A 118 -10.35 -3.52 -7.93
C ALA A 118 -10.35 -4.99 -8.39
N LEU A 119 -10.34 -5.94 -7.45
CA LEU A 119 -10.43 -7.37 -7.79
C LEU A 119 -11.68 -7.67 -8.64
N LYS A 120 -12.83 -7.08 -8.30
CA LYS A 120 -14.07 -7.21 -9.05
C LYS A 120 -14.02 -6.47 -10.39
N ARG A 121 -13.60 -5.19 -10.38
CA ARG A 121 -13.54 -4.30 -11.57
C ARG A 121 -12.69 -4.87 -12.68
N TYR A 122 -11.55 -5.46 -12.34
CA TYR A 122 -10.62 -6.01 -13.32
C TYR A 122 -10.74 -7.53 -13.49
N ASN A 123 -11.76 -8.14 -12.89
CA ASN A 123 -11.99 -9.59 -12.92
C ASN A 123 -10.73 -10.40 -12.55
N ILE A 124 -10.05 -9.96 -11.47
CA ILE A 124 -8.80 -10.59 -11.02
C ILE A 124 -9.14 -11.88 -10.28
N ASN A 125 -8.72 -13.00 -10.85
CA ASN A 125 -8.87 -14.31 -10.21
C ASN A 125 -7.84 -14.47 -9.08
N ARG A 126 -8.32 -14.58 -7.84
CA ARG A 126 -7.47 -14.74 -6.65
C ARG A 126 -6.67 -16.04 -6.69
N GLU A 127 -7.22 -17.12 -7.22
CA GLU A 127 -6.55 -18.41 -7.31
C GLU A 127 -5.37 -18.36 -8.28
N GLU A 128 -5.40 -17.48 -9.28
CA GLU A 128 -4.32 -17.28 -10.24
C GLU A 128 -3.24 -16.31 -9.73
N ILE A 129 -3.65 -15.25 -9.00
CA ILE A 129 -2.73 -14.20 -8.58
C ILE A 129 -1.94 -14.57 -7.32
N GLN A 130 -2.55 -15.28 -6.37
CA GLN A 130 -1.91 -15.65 -5.11
C GLN A 130 -0.64 -16.50 -5.29
N PRO A 131 -0.61 -17.53 -6.14
CA PRO A 131 0.63 -18.29 -6.41
C PRO A 131 1.72 -17.43 -7.04
N LYS A 132 1.36 -16.48 -7.92
CA LYS A 132 2.32 -15.54 -8.55
C LYS A 132 2.95 -14.60 -7.52
N MET A 133 2.20 -14.23 -6.48
CA MET A 133 2.70 -13.45 -5.35
C MET A 133 3.46 -14.28 -4.31
N GLY A 134 3.47 -15.62 -4.43
CA GLY A 134 4.07 -16.51 -3.44
C GLY A 134 3.32 -16.57 -2.10
N ILE A 135 2.02 -16.26 -2.10
CA ILE A 135 1.16 -16.28 -0.91
C ILE A 135 0.14 -17.43 -0.95
N GLY A 136 -0.37 -17.81 0.22
CA GLY A 136 -1.33 -18.89 0.34
C GLY A 136 -2.70 -18.54 -0.25
N THR A 137 -3.47 -19.56 -0.63
CA THR A 137 -4.76 -19.43 -1.34
C THR A 137 -5.85 -18.68 -0.57
N THR A 138 -5.73 -18.58 0.75
CA THR A 138 -6.69 -17.88 1.62
C THR A 138 -6.22 -16.48 2.04
N THR A 139 -4.99 -16.07 1.67
CA THR A 139 -4.34 -14.88 2.21
C THR A 139 -5.08 -13.60 1.84
N ILE A 140 -5.50 -13.41 0.58
CA ILE A 140 -6.25 -12.22 0.17
C ILE A 140 -7.61 -12.16 0.88
N TYR A 141 -8.27 -13.32 1.06
CA TYR A 141 -9.51 -13.38 1.81
C TYR A 141 -9.30 -12.95 3.28
N TYR A 142 -8.20 -13.39 3.90
CA TYR A 142 -7.82 -12.99 5.25
C TYR A 142 -7.63 -11.46 5.35
N TRP A 143 -6.91 -10.84 4.39
CA TRP A 143 -6.73 -9.38 4.37
C TRP A 143 -8.07 -8.64 4.32
N LEU A 144 -8.95 -9.04 3.41
CA LEU A 144 -10.26 -8.40 3.23
C LEU A 144 -11.18 -8.60 4.44
N SER A 145 -11.09 -9.74 5.14
CA SER A 145 -11.91 -10.03 6.32
C SER A 145 -11.43 -9.27 7.56
N HIS A 146 -10.11 -9.07 7.70
CA HIS A 146 -9.50 -8.31 8.81
C HIS A 146 -9.33 -6.83 8.50
N ASP A 147 -9.63 -6.41 7.28
CA ASP A 147 -9.53 -5.05 6.78
C ASP A 147 -8.14 -4.41 7.02
N ASP A 148 -7.08 -5.23 6.90
CA ASP A 148 -5.70 -4.79 7.09
C ASP A 148 -4.69 -5.66 6.33
N VAL A 149 -3.65 -5.02 5.79
CA VAL A 149 -2.55 -5.65 5.05
C VAL A 149 -1.34 -4.73 5.08
N PHE A 150 -0.14 -5.27 4.88
CA PHE A 150 1.06 -4.47 4.64
C PHE A 150 1.00 -3.83 3.24
N ILE A 151 1.44 -2.56 3.13
CA ILE A 151 1.35 -1.82 1.86
C ILE A 151 2.16 -2.47 0.74
N SER A 152 3.28 -3.10 1.06
CA SER A 152 4.12 -3.85 0.10
C SER A 152 3.33 -4.92 -0.67
N TYR A 153 2.40 -5.60 -0.02
CA TYR A 153 1.53 -6.58 -0.71
C TYR A 153 0.54 -5.93 -1.67
N ILE A 154 0.09 -4.70 -1.40
CA ILE A 154 -0.77 -3.95 -2.33
C ILE A 154 0.01 -3.61 -3.61
N TYR A 155 1.26 -3.15 -3.47
CA TYR A 155 2.13 -2.90 -4.63
C TYR A 155 2.46 -4.18 -5.39
N GLN A 156 2.79 -5.27 -4.69
CA GLN A 156 3.06 -6.57 -5.32
C GLN A 156 1.84 -7.09 -6.08
N LEU A 157 0.63 -6.96 -5.50
CA LEU A 157 -0.61 -7.36 -6.17
C LEU A 157 -0.85 -6.50 -7.42
N ALA A 158 -0.65 -5.19 -7.32
CA ALA A 158 -0.78 -4.27 -8.45
C ALA A 158 0.18 -4.66 -9.58
N GLU A 159 1.45 -4.90 -9.28
CA GLU A 159 2.47 -5.32 -10.25
C GLU A 159 2.08 -6.63 -10.95
N VAL A 160 1.74 -7.68 -10.19
CA VAL A 160 1.36 -8.98 -10.74
C VAL A 160 0.08 -8.91 -11.57
N ALA A 161 -0.84 -7.99 -11.23
CA ALA A 161 -2.08 -7.76 -11.97
C ALA A 161 -1.95 -6.80 -13.16
N GLY A 162 -0.77 -6.21 -13.39
CA GLY A 162 -0.57 -5.18 -14.42
C GLY A 162 -1.31 -3.88 -14.11
N LEU A 163 -1.39 -3.52 -12.83
CA LEU A 163 -2.04 -2.32 -12.32
C LEU A 163 -1.02 -1.41 -11.65
N LYS A 164 -1.40 -0.15 -11.39
CA LYS A 164 -0.66 0.81 -10.57
C LYS A 164 -1.44 1.19 -9.33
N VAL A 165 -0.73 1.43 -8.24
CA VAL A 165 -1.29 2.00 -7.02
C VAL A 165 -1.45 3.51 -7.22
N SER A 166 -2.67 4.01 -7.08
CA SER A 166 -3.00 5.43 -7.07
C SER A 166 -3.30 5.86 -5.64
N ILE A 167 -2.69 6.95 -5.21
CA ILE A 167 -2.85 7.50 -3.86
C ILE A 167 -3.31 8.94 -3.98
N LYS A 168 -4.38 9.28 -3.26
CA LYS A 168 -4.92 10.63 -3.18
C LYS A 168 -5.00 11.06 -1.73
N ILE A 169 -4.35 12.17 -1.40
CA ILE A 169 -4.35 12.77 -0.06
C ILE A 169 -5.11 14.10 -0.16
N THR A 170 -6.08 14.31 0.73
CA THR A 170 -6.89 15.53 0.77
C THR A 170 -7.13 15.95 2.22
N PRO A 171 -7.11 17.26 2.53
CA PRO A 171 -7.51 17.73 3.86
C PRO A 171 -8.94 17.27 4.19
N ASP A 172 -9.17 16.80 5.41
CA ASP A 172 -10.51 16.47 5.86
C ASP A 172 -11.24 17.75 6.26
N LYS A 173 -12.30 18.10 5.50
CA LYS A 173 -13.08 19.32 5.72
C LYS A 173 -13.91 19.31 7.02
N ASN A 174 -13.95 18.16 7.71
CA ASN A 174 -14.75 17.98 8.92
C ASN A 174 -13.95 18.14 10.23
N THR A 175 -12.65 18.38 10.13
CA THR A 175 -11.83 18.66 11.33
C THR A 175 -11.84 20.16 11.60
N LYS A 176 -12.79 20.61 12.42
CA LYS A 176 -12.82 21.92 13.11
C LYS A 176 -12.49 21.71 14.56
#